data_26473cec6d739040364266d958d97cd6
#
_entry.id   26473cec6d739040364266d958d97cd6
#
_cell.length_a   1.000
_cell.length_b   1.000
_cell.length_c   1.000
_cell.angle_alpha   90.00
_cell.angle_beta   90.00
_cell.angle_gamma   90.00
#
_symmetry.space_group_name_H-M   'P 1'
#
loop_
_entity.id
_entity.type
_entity.pdbx_description
1 polymer ?
#
loop_
_entity_poly.entity_id
_entity_poly.type
_entity_poly.pdbx_seq_one_letter_code
_entity_poly.pdbx_strand_id
1 'polypeptide(L)'
;MKMREEIKNHLINGIIPFWKGMRDNEFGGYYGWLDYDLNLDKKAEKGCILNSRITWFFSNAYTLLKDENLLDEAKHGYAFLKDYCLDKEYGGIYWSLNYDGTPKDTTKHTYNQAFCIYALSSYYEASGDAEALELAKKLFTLIETTCMDEVGYLEAFTRDFKPESNEKLSENGVLADKTMNTLLHVFEAYTELYRVSGDEKVRRRLLWIMDVFAEKVYNPKLHRQEVFFDKHYNTILNLHSYGHDIETAWLIDRGCKVLDDPELTQKMYAITRDLTAQIYKVAFDGHSLANECDRGVVNVHRVWWVQAETVIGFLNGYEKEPEKTEYLEAAEKEWAFIRDHVIDKRPGSEWFWEVDPEGNPYPGRPIVEPWKCPYHNGRMCMEVLQRIPG
;
A
#
# COMPACT_ATOMS: atom_id res chain seq x y z
N MET A 1 -13.49 20.20 8.92
CA MET A 1 -13.91 19.74 10.28
C MET A 1 -14.85 18.53 10.20
N LYS A 2 -15.96 18.54 9.46
CA LYS A 2 -16.91 17.42 9.41
C LYS A 2 -16.29 16.11 8.88
N MET A 3 -15.63 16.16 7.71
CA MET A 3 -14.96 15.00 7.11
C MET A 3 -13.96 14.35 8.08
N ARG A 4 -13.10 15.13 8.74
CA ARG A 4 -12.11 14.64 9.70
C ARG A 4 -12.75 13.87 10.87
N GLU A 5 -13.82 14.41 11.44
CA GLU A 5 -14.52 13.76 12.57
C GLU A 5 -15.23 12.46 12.14
N GLU A 6 -15.85 12.46 10.98
CA GLU A 6 -16.47 11.26 10.41
C GLU A 6 -15.42 10.16 10.17
N ILE A 7 -14.26 10.50 9.58
CA ILE A 7 -13.15 9.59 9.33
C ILE A 7 -12.54 9.07 10.64
N LYS A 8 -12.36 9.95 11.63
CA LYS A 8 -11.88 9.55 12.95
C LYS A 8 -12.82 8.54 13.61
N ASN A 9 -14.12 8.83 13.56
CA ASN A 9 -15.12 7.93 14.09
C ASN A 9 -15.12 6.57 13.37
N HIS A 10 -14.98 6.57 12.05
CA HIS A 10 -14.88 5.35 11.26
C HIS A 10 -13.62 4.53 11.57
N LEU A 11 -12.46 5.17 11.73
CA LEU A 11 -11.23 4.50 12.14
C LEU A 11 -11.41 3.80 13.50
N ILE A 12 -11.91 4.53 14.51
CA ILE A 12 -11.99 4.07 15.90
C ILE A 12 -13.10 3.04 16.10
N ASN A 13 -14.26 3.23 15.49
CA ASN A 13 -15.45 2.42 15.74
C ASN A 13 -15.78 1.42 14.62
N GLY A 14 -15.11 1.50 13.49
CA GLY A 14 -15.27 0.60 12.34
C GLY A 14 -14.04 -0.25 12.07
N ILE A 15 -12.98 0.36 11.52
CA ILE A 15 -11.80 -0.37 11.02
C ILE A 15 -11.04 -1.08 12.15
N ILE A 16 -10.69 -0.36 13.21
CA ILE A 16 -9.92 -0.95 14.33
C ILE A 16 -10.64 -2.14 14.97
N PRO A 17 -11.92 -2.06 15.39
CA PRO A 17 -12.60 -3.18 16.00
C PRO A 17 -12.76 -4.38 15.05
N PHE A 18 -13.00 -4.15 13.77
CA PHE A 18 -13.09 -5.20 12.77
C PHE A 18 -11.77 -6.01 12.70
N TRP A 19 -10.65 -5.32 12.52
CA TRP A 19 -9.36 -5.98 12.37
C TRP A 19 -8.84 -6.61 13.67
N LYS A 20 -9.20 -6.09 14.84
CA LYS A 20 -9.02 -6.79 16.12
C LYS A 20 -9.80 -8.10 16.18
N GLY A 21 -10.99 -8.15 15.60
CA GLY A 21 -11.81 -9.35 15.47
C GLY A 21 -11.22 -10.42 14.54
N MET A 22 -10.31 -10.04 13.65
CA MET A 22 -9.60 -10.96 12.75
C MET A 22 -8.36 -11.61 13.38
N ARG A 23 -8.01 -11.29 14.63
CA ARG A 23 -6.87 -11.89 15.34
C ARG A 23 -7.06 -13.39 15.56
N ASP A 24 -6.06 -14.17 15.17
CA ASP A 24 -6.00 -15.60 15.45
C ASP A 24 -5.16 -15.88 16.71
N ASN A 25 -5.84 -16.22 17.81
CA ASN A 25 -5.19 -16.49 19.08
C ASN A 25 -4.72 -17.95 19.22
N GLU A 26 -5.09 -18.84 18.30
CA GLU A 26 -4.71 -20.24 18.33
C GLU A 26 -3.38 -20.48 17.59
N PHE A 27 -3.26 -19.95 16.36
CA PHE A 27 -2.11 -20.18 15.49
C PHE A 27 -1.28 -18.92 15.21
N GLY A 28 -1.66 -17.79 15.80
CA GLY A 28 -0.95 -16.51 15.61
C GLY A 28 -1.32 -15.78 14.32
N GLY A 29 -0.92 -14.53 14.23
CA GLY A 29 -1.28 -13.65 13.12
C GLY A 29 -2.76 -13.35 13.02
N TYR A 30 -3.23 -13.13 11.80
CA TYR A 30 -4.61 -12.75 11.52
C TYR A 30 -5.22 -13.71 10.49
N TYR A 31 -6.53 -13.95 10.60
CA TYR A 31 -7.26 -14.78 9.63
C TYR A 31 -7.17 -14.19 8.21
N GLY A 32 -7.00 -15.08 7.23
CA GLY A 32 -6.70 -14.70 5.85
C GLY A 32 -7.90 -14.50 4.94
N TRP A 33 -9.12 -14.86 5.38
CA TRP A 33 -10.28 -14.86 4.50
C TRP A 33 -11.60 -14.63 5.23
N LEU A 34 -12.37 -13.66 4.75
CA LEU A 34 -13.77 -13.45 5.08
C LEU A 34 -14.52 -13.23 3.76
N ASP A 35 -15.49 -14.09 3.45
CA ASP A 35 -16.24 -13.97 2.20
C ASP A 35 -17.21 -12.80 2.17
N TYR A 36 -17.90 -12.59 1.04
CA TYR A 36 -18.89 -11.53 0.88
C TYR A 36 -20.05 -11.67 1.89
N ASP A 37 -20.46 -12.89 2.21
CA ASP A 37 -21.56 -13.18 3.12
C ASP A 37 -21.15 -13.18 4.60
N LEU A 38 -19.93 -12.75 4.89
CA LEU A 38 -19.32 -12.64 6.23
C LEU A 38 -19.07 -14.01 6.90
N ASN A 39 -18.84 -15.05 6.13
CA ASN A 39 -18.40 -16.33 6.65
C ASN A 39 -16.86 -16.31 6.78
N LEU A 40 -16.39 -16.40 8.02
CA LEU A 40 -14.96 -16.46 8.33
C LEU A 40 -14.41 -17.87 8.08
N ASP A 41 -13.48 -18.01 7.13
CA ASP A 41 -12.72 -19.26 6.95
C ASP A 41 -11.46 -19.23 7.81
N LYS A 42 -11.52 -19.84 8.99
CA LYS A 42 -10.39 -19.95 9.91
C LYS A 42 -9.26 -20.85 9.41
N LYS A 43 -9.49 -21.64 8.35
CA LYS A 43 -8.52 -22.55 7.74
C LYS A 43 -7.98 -22.04 6.40
N ALA A 44 -8.39 -20.84 6.00
CA ALA A 44 -7.81 -20.19 4.85
C ALA A 44 -6.31 -19.92 5.05
N GLU A 45 -5.58 -19.83 3.96
CA GLU A 45 -4.17 -19.44 4.00
C GLU A 45 -3.98 -18.05 4.57
N LYS A 46 -2.84 -17.85 5.22
CA LYS A 46 -2.41 -16.56 5.76
C LYS A 46 -1.35 -15.94 4.83
N GLY A 47 -1.72 -14.90 4.09
CA GLY A 47 -0.79 -14.13 3.30
C GLY A 47 0.24 -13.43 4.19
N CYS A 48 1.53 -13.57 3.88
CA CYS A 48 2.56 -12.84 4.62
C CYS A 48 2.45 -11.33 4.40
N ILE A 49 2.01 -10.92 3.21
CA ILE A 49 1.73 -9.50 2.94
C ILE A 49 0.55 -8.96 3.75
N LEU A 50 -0.53 -9.74 3.89
CA LEU A 50 -1.68 -9.39 4.73
C LEU A 50 -1.23 -9.10 6.16
N ASN A 51 -0.45 -10.03 6.75
CA ASN A 51 0.04 -9.89 8.12
C ASN A 51 1.05 -8.75 8.28
N SER A 52 1.88 -8.47 7.26
CA SER A 52 2.74 -7.29 7.23
C SER A 52 1.92 -6.00 7.28
N ARG A 53 0.90 -5.89 6.42
CA ARG A 53 0.05 -4.70 6.34
C ARG A 53 -0.79 -4.48 7.60
N ILE A 54 -1.27 -5.55 8.26
CA ILE A 54 -1.98 -5.44 9.53
C ILE A 54 -1.03 -5.02 10.66
N THR A 55 0.19 -5.57 10.70
CA THR A 55 1.23 -5.14 11.67
C THR A 55 1.56 -3.66 11.49
N TRP A 56 1.74 -3.22 10.25
CA TRP A 56 1.92 -1.81 9.89
C TRP A 56 0.75 -0.96 10.40
N PHE A 57 -0.49 -1.39 10.13
CA PHE A 57 -1.70 -0.65 10.50
C PHE A 57 -1.78 -0.42 12.01
N PHE A 58 -1.66 -1.47 12.82
CA PHE A 58 -1.76 -1.33 14.27
C PHE A 58 -0.59 -0.56 14.87
N SER A 59 0.61 -0.67 14.31
CA SER A 59 1.77 0.13 14.72
C SER A 59 1.52 1.62 14.54
N ASN A 60 1.03 2.02 13.37
CA ASN A 60 0.74 3.43 13.07
C ASN A 60 -0.50 3.92 13.82
N ALA A 61 -1.53 3.09 13.98
CA ALA A 61 -2.69 3.43 14.79
C ALA A 61 -2.30 3.69 16.25
N TYR A 62 -1.40 2.87 16.83
CA TYR A 62 -0.84 3.14 18.17
C TYR A 62 -0.06 4.45 18.19
N THR A 63 0.81 4.68 17.21
CA THR A 63 1.60 5.92 17.15
C THR A 63 0.71 7.16 17.11
N LEU A 64 -0.43 7.07 16.42
CA LEU A 64 -1.40 8.18 16.31
C LEU A 64 -2.29 8.33 17.56
N LEU A 65 -2.85 7.23 18.08
CA LEU A 65 -3.91 7.25 19.09
C LEU A 65 -3.40 7.01 20.52
N LYS A 66 -2.20 6.44 20.67
CA LYS A 66 -1.56 6.10 21.97
C LYS A 66 -2.40 5.16 22.86
N ASP A 67 -3.17 4.26 22.22
CA ASP A 67 -3.90 3.20 22.90
C ASP A 67 -3.06 1.92 22.95
N GLU A 68 -2.65 1.50 24.15
CA GLU A 68 -1.78 0.32 24.37
C GLU A 68 -2.37 -0.99 23.82
N ASN A 69 -3.68 -1.10 23.70
CA ASN A 69 -4.30 -2.26 23.07
C ASN A 69 -3.91 -2.39 21.58
N LEU A 70 -3.62 -1.28 20.90
CA LEU A 70 -3.17 -1.29 19.50
C LEU A 70 -1.71 -1.74 19.39
N LEU A 71 -0.89 -1.42 20.39
CA LEU A 71 0.49 -1.92 20.44
C LEU A 71 0.52 -3.44 20.68
N ASP A 72 -0.40 -3.99 21.49
CA ASP A 72 -0.54 -5.45 21.66
C ASP A 72 -0.92 -6.14 20.34
N GLU A 73 -1.83 -5.56 19.57
CA GLU A 73 -2.16 -6.07 18.23
C GLU A 73 -0.95 -6.00 17.29
N ALA A 74 -0.22 -4.89 17.27
CA ALA A 74 1.00 -4.76 16.48
C ALA A 74 2.06 -5.79 16.86
N LYS A 75 2.25 -6.02 18.17
CA LYS A 75 3.16 -7.04 18.71
C LYS A 75 2.76 -8.45 18.30
N HIS A 76 1.46 -8.76 18.31
CA HIS A 76 0.94 -10.04 17.84
C HIS A 76 1.27 -10.30 16.36
N GLY A 77 1.06 -9.28 15.50
CA GLY A 77 1.44 -9.36 14.08
C GLY A 77 2.94 -9.49 13.88
N TYR A 78 3.74 -8.69 14.58
CA TYR A 78 5.21 -8.76 14.53
C TYR A 78 5.74 -10.16 14.94
N ALA A 79 5.22 -10.73 16.02
CA ALA A 79 5.61 -12.07 16.43
C ALA A 79 5.33 -13.10 15.33
N PHE A 80 4.18 -13.02 14.67
CA PHE A 80 3.86 -13.91 13.56
C PHE A 80 4.78 -13.71 12.35
N LEU A 81 5.09 -12.47 11.99
CA LEU A 81 6.06 -12.19 10.92
C LEU A 81 7.43 -12.78 11.23
N LYS A 82 7.95 -12.54 12.45
CA LYS A 82 9.26 -13.01 12.88
C LYS A 82 9.36 -14.53 12.97
N ASP A 83 8.34 -15.17 13.57
CA ASP A 83 8.44 -16.58 13.95
C ASP A 83 8.02 -17.51 12.81
N TYR A 84 7.09 -17.10 11.95
CA TYR A 84 6.49 -17.96 10.92
C TYR A 84 6.71 -17.44 9.48
N CYS A 85 6.60 -16.14 9.19
CA CYS A 85 6.73 -15.67 7.82
C CYS A 85 8.19 -15.61 7.34
N LEU A 86 9.16 -15.38 8.23
CA LEU A 86 10.58 -15.35 7.88
C LEU A 86 11.11 -16.76 7.58
N ASP A 87 11.72 -16.92 6.40
CA ASP A 87 12.47 -18.12 6.04
C ASP A 87 13.80 -18.16 6.78
N LYS A 88 13.92 -19.11 7.73
CA LYS A 88 15.13 -19.23 8.57
C LYS A 88 16.33 -19.83 7.83
N GLU A 89 16.11 -20.43 6.67
CA GLU A 89 17.14 -21.10 5.87
C GLU A 89 17.71 -20.16 4.80
N TYR A 90 16.84 -19.55 3.97
CA TYR A 90 17.27 -18.72 2.84
C TYR A 90 17.07 -17.22 3.09
N GLY A 91 16.45 -16.84 4.19
CA GLY A 91 16.09 -15.45 4.45
C GLY A 91 14.88 -14.97 3.66
N GLY A 92 14.51 -13.71 3.90
CA GLY A 92 13.29 -13.13 3.32
C GLY A 92 12.01 -13.73 3.91
N ILE A 93 10.85 -13.28 3.44
CA ILE A 93 9.56 -13.82 3.85
C ILE A 93 8.94 -14.65 2.73
N TYR A 94 8.15 -15.65 3.12
CA TYR A 94 7.34 -16.46 2.22
C TYR A 94 6.20 -15.63 1.60
N TRP A 95 5.58 -16.16 0.54
CA TRP A 95 4.36 -15.60 -0.02
C TRP A 95 3.17 -15.85 0.90
N SER A 96 2.94 -17.10 1.28
CA SER A 96 1.86 -17.45 2.19
C SER A 96 2.16 -18.68 3.05
N LEU A 97 1.39 -18.81 4.13
CA LEU A 97 1.43 -19.90 5.08
C LEU A 97 0.05 -20.59 5.12
N ASN A 98 0.01 -21.85 5.54
CA ASN A 98 -1.22 -22.48 5.97
C ASN A 98 -1.77 -21.78 7.22
N TYR A 99 -3.01 -22.03 7.56
CA TYR A 99 -3.69 -21.44 8.71
C TYR A 99 -2.95 -21.67 10.04
N ASP A 100 -2.20 -22.76 10.15
CA ASP A 100 -1.42 -23.17 11.34
C ASP A 100 0.01 -22.59 11.37
N GLY A 101 0.37 -21.74 10.43
CA GLY A 101 1.69 -21.12 10.33
C GLY A 101 2.74 -21.94 9.59
N THR A 102 2.43 -23.15 9.11
CA THR A 102 3.38 -23.92 8.28
C THR A 102 3.49 -23.30 6.88
N PRO A 103 4.70 -23.29 6.24
CA PRO A 103 4.87 -22.74 4.90
C PRO A 103 3.95 -23.42 3.87
N LYS A 104 3.23 -22.61 3.07
CA LYS A 104 2.37 -23.07 1.98
C LYS A 104 2.99 -22.71 0.63
N ASP A 105 3.10 -21.44 0.33
CA ASP A 105 3.77 -20.94 -0.85
C ASP A 105 5.07 -20.25 -0.43
N THR A 106 6.19 -20.86 -0.79
CA THR A 106 7.52 -20.43 -0.35
C THR A 106 8.20 -19.47 -1.33
N THR A 107 7.54 -19.11 -2.43
CA THR A 107 8.10 -18.14 -3.39
C THR A 107 8.36 -16.79 -2.73
N LYS A 108 9.31 -16.06 -3.27
CA LYS A 108 9.72 -14.75 -2.79
C LYS A 108 9.36 -13.69 -3.82
N HIS A 109 8.76 -12.62 -3.37
CA HIS A 109 8.50 -11.45 -4.21
C HIS A 109 9.12 -10.22 -3.58
N THR A 110 9.82 -9.40 -4.37
CA THR A 110 10.41 -8.14 -3.91
C THR A 110 9.38 -7.26 -3.24
N TYR A 111 8.20 -7.16 -3.85
CA TYR A 111 7.04 -6.47 -3.32
C TYR A 111 6.69 -6.91 -1.88
N ASN A 112 6.63 -8.20 -1.64
CA ASN A 112 6.30 -8.76 -0.32
C ASN A 112 7.40 -8.50 0.71
N GLN A 113 8.69 -8.60 0.31
CA GLN A 113 9.82 -8.24 1.17
C GLN A 113 9.76 -6.77 1.57
N ALA A 114 9.41 -5.87 0.65
CA ALA A 114 9.26 -4.44 0.91
C ALA A 114 8.16 -4.17 1.95
N PHE A 115 6.98 -4.80 1.84
CA PHE A 115 5.94 -4.63 2.85
C PHE A 115 6.33 -5.13 4.24
N CYS A 116 7.16 -6.17 4.32
CA CYS A 116 7.70 -6.60 5.61
C CYS A 116 8.67 -5.55 6.20
N ILE A 117 9.54 -4.94 5.39
CA ILE A 117 10.39 -3.82 5.84
C ILE A 117 9.52 -2.67 6.36
N TYR A 118 8.45 -2.34 5.64
CA TYR A 118 7.53 -1.27 6.01
C TYR A 118 6.86 -1.52 7.37
N ALA A 119 6.38 -2.75 7.56
CA ALA A 119 5.78 -3.19 8.82
C ALA A 119 6.79 -3.17 9.99
N LEU A 120 7.97 -3.72 9.78
CA LEU A 120 9.02 -3.80 10.81
C LEU A 120 9.53 -2.41 11.21
N SER A 121 9.68 -1.50 10.24
CA SER A 121 10.09 -0.11 10.50
C SER A 121 9.05 0.64 11.33
N SER A 122 7.78 0.49 11.00
CA SER A 122 6.68 1.10 11.76
C SER A 122 6.49 0.45 13.15
N TYR A 123 6.70 -0.85 13.26
CA TYR A 123 6.66 -1.52 14.56
C TYR A 123 7.83 -1.09 15.46
N TYR A 124 9.03 -0.91 14.90
CA TYR A 124 10.16 -0.34 15.65
C TYR A 124 9.84 1.06 16.18
N GLU A 125 9.25 1.93 15.37
CA GLU A 125 8.84 3.26 15.83
C GLU A 125 7.82 3.20 16.98
N ALA A 126 6.85 2.28 16.86
CA ALA A 126 5.79 2.13 17.85
C ALA A 126 6.29 1.54 19.19
N SER A 127 7.17 0.53 19.11
CA SER A 127 7.54 -0.30 20.27
C SER A 127 8.93 0.00 20.85
N GLY A 128 9.85 0.57 20.05
CA GLY A 128 11.27 0.68 20.37
C GLY A 128 12.04 -0.64 20.26
N ASP A 129 11.44 -1.71 19.69
CA ASP A 129 12.08 -3.03 19.57
C ASP A 129 13.19 -3.01 18.50
N ALA A 130 14.45 -2.96 18.97
CA ALA A 130 15.62 -2.91 18.09
C ALA A 130 15.75 -4.15 17.19
N GLU A 131 15.23 -5.31 17.60
CA GLU A 131 15.25 -6.52 16.75
C GLU A 131 14.44 -6.31 15.48
N ALA A 132 13.30 -5.63 15.55
CA ALA A 132 12.49 -5.31 14.39
C ALA A 132 13.24 -4.44 13.37
N LEU A 133 13.96 -3.42 13.84
CA LEU A 133 14.79 -2.58 12.97
C LEU A 133 15.93 -3.38 12.32
N GLU A 134 16.59 -4.24 13.07
CA GLU A 134 17.66 -5.10 12.51
C GLU A 134 17.14 -6.10 11.48
N LEU A 135 15.94 -6.65 11.67
CA LEU A 135 15.28 -7.47 10.66
C LEU A 135 14.93 -6.67 9.39
N ALA A 136 14.42 -5.44 9.54
CA ALA A 136 14.16 -4.56 8.40
C ALA A 136 15.43 -4.25 7.59
N LYS A 137 16.56 -3.97 8.27
CA LYS A 137 17.86 -3.74 7.61
C LYS A 137 18.41 -5.00 6.93
N LYS A 138 18.16 -6.18 7.49
CA LYS A 138 18.53 -7.45 6.84
C LYS A 138 17.74 -7.67 5.56
N LEU A 139 16.42 -7.41 5.58
CA LEU A 139 15.59 -7.49 4.39
C LEU A 139 15.95 -6.43 3.35
N PHE A 140 16.28 -5.21 3.77
CA PHE A 140 16.83 -4.19 2.89
C PHE A 140 18.09 -4.70 2.18
N THR A 141 19.05 -5.25 2.93
CA THR A 141 20.28 -5.79 2.36
C THR A 141 19.99 -6.92 1.39
N LEU A 142 19.04 -7.81 1.72
CA LEU A 142 18.62 -8.92 0.85
C LEU A 142 18.05 -8.40 -0.48
N ILE A 143 17.14 -7.43 -0.45
CA ILE A 143 16.58 -6.83 -1.67
C ILE A 143 17.71 -6.24 -2.52
N GLU A 144 18.59 -5.44 -1.92
CA GLU A 144 19.66 -4.72 -2.62
C GLU A 144 20.73 -5.63 -3.23
N THR A 145 20.93 -6.82 -2.67
CA THR A 145 21.97 -7.76 -3.15
C THR A 145 21.43 -8.91 -3.99
N THR A 146 20.13 -9.17 -3.94
CA THR A 146 19.56 -10.39 -4.51
C THR A 146 18.35 -10.13 -5.43
N CYS A 147 17.53 -9.13 -5.08
CA CYS A 147 16.26 -8.87 -5.77
C CYS A 147 16.37 -7.78 -6.84
N MET A 148 17.55 -7.48 -7.34
CA MET A 148 17.74 -6.50 -8.41
C MET A 148 18.80 -6.93 -9.41
N ASP A 149 18.69 -6.39 -10.61
CA ASP A 149 19.72 -6.43 -11.64
C ASP A 149 20.42 -5.07 -11.79
N GLU A 150 21.19 -4.90 -12.86
CA GLU A 150 21.90 -3.63 -13.15
C GLU A 150 20.93 -2.47 -13.45
N VAL A 151 19.67 -2.76 -13.79
CA VAL A 151 18.69 -1.79 -14.27
C VAL A 151 17.64 -1.45 -13.21
N GLY A 152 17.22 -2.41 -12.39
CA GLY A 152 16.17 -2.20 -11.41
C GLY A 152 15.78 -3.45 -10.62
N TYR A 153 14.70 -3.35 -9.85
CA TYR A 153 14.18 -4.45 -9.07
C TYR A 153 13.54 -5.52 -9.96
N LEU A 154 13.79 -6.78 -9.60
CA LEU A 154 13.15 -7.96 -10.15
C LEU A 154 11.93 -8.33 -9.30
N GLU A 155 10.95 -9.01 -9.88
CA GLU A 155 9.65 -9.23 -9.27
C GLU A 155 9.61 -10.48 -8.37
N ALA A 156 9.94 -11.64 -8.93
CA ALA A 156 9.63 -12.94 -8.33
C ALA A 156 10.82 -13.90 -8.34
N PHE A 157 10.87 -14.75 -7.31
CA PHE A 157 11.94 -15.73 -7.10
C PHE A 157 11.38 -17.02 -6.49
N THR A 158 12.10 -18.12 -6.75
CA THR A 158 11.94 -19.34 -5.97
C THR A 158 12.32 -19.10 -4.50
N ARG A 159 12.09 -20.09 -3.63
CA ARG A 159 12.44 -20.02 -2.22
C ARG A 159 13.92 -19.68 -1.98
N ASP A 160 14.83 -20.21 -2.81
CA ASP A 160 16.29 -20.01 -2.76
C ASP A 160 16.76 -18.83 -3.64
N PHE A 161 15.87 -17.91 -3.96
CA PHE A 161 16.12 -16.68 -4.73
C PHE A 161 16.64 -16.87 -6.15
N LYS A 162 16.28 -17.95 -6.84
CA LYS A 162 16.44 -18.04 -8.29
C LYS A 162 15.28 -17.33 -8.99
N PRO A 163 15.47 -16.77 -10.21
CA PRO A 163 14.38 -16.14 -10.96
C PRO A 163 13.16 -17.04 -11.14
N GLU A 164 11.98 -16.47 -10.94
CA GLU A 164 10.68 -17.14 -11.07
C GLU A 164 9.71 -16.27 -11.87
N SER A 165 8.63 -16.87 -12.40
CA SER A 165 7.59 -16.16 -13.11
C SER A 165 6.78 -15.23 -12.20
N ASN A 166 6.50 -14.02 -12.67
CA ASN A 166 5.71 -13.02 -11.95
C ASN A 166 4.19 -13.18 -12.15
N GLU A 167 3.67 -14.40 -12.17
CA GLU A 167 2.24 -14.65 -12.40
C GLU A 167 1.33 -14.06 -11.31
N LYS A 168 1.81 -13.99 -10.07
CA LYS A 168 1.02 -13.52 -8.90
C LYS A 168 0.76 -12.02 -8.88
N LEU A 169 1.64 -11.24 -9.50
CA LEU A 169 1.51 -9.79 -9.67
C LEU A 169 1.17 -9.43 -11.13
N SER A 170 0.87 -10.43 -11.96
CA SER A 170 0.38 -10.23 -13.32
C SER A 170 -1.06 -9.76 -13.28
N GLU A 171 -1.26 -8.52 -13.67
CA GLU A 171 -2.58 -7.97 -13.94
C GLU A 171 -2.80 -7.86 -15.45
N ASN A 172 -4.05 -7.83 -15.89
CA ASN A 172 -4.41 -7.69 -17.31
C ASN A 172 -3.80 -8.74 -18.25
N GLY A 173 -3.39 -9.89 -17.70
CA GLY A 173 -2.79 -11.01 -18.48
C GLY A 173 -1.38 -10.75 -18.98
N VAL A 174 -0.65 -9.81 -18.38
CA VAL A 174 0.71 -9.42 -18.77
C VAL A 174 1.73 -9.93 -17.75
N LEU A 175 2.73 -10.67 -18.23
CA LEU A 175 3.92 -11.00 -17.43
C LEU A 175 4.98 -9.93 -17.68
N ALA A 176 5.29 -9.17 -16.65
CA ALA A 176 6.30 -8.12 -16.69
C ALA A 176 7.58 -8.53 -15.96
N ASP A 177 8.72 -8.11 -16.47
CA ASP A 177 10.00 -8.28 -15.79
C ASP A 177 10.14 -7.28 -14.63
N LYS A 178 9.58 -6.08 -14.78
CA LYS A 178 9.57 -5.01 -13.79
C LYS A 178 8.22 -4.30 -13.78
N THR A 179 7.78 -3.87 -12.60
CA THR A 179 6.53 -3.12 -12.44
C THR A 179 6.76 -1.81 -11.70
N MET A 180 5.98 -0.81 -12.06
CA MET A 180 5.89 0.44 -11.31
C MET A 180 5.43 0.16 -9.88
N ASN A 181 4.50 -0.76 -9.69
CA ASN A 181 3.92 -1.12 -8.40
C ASN A 181 4.99 -1.64 -7.41
N THR A 182 5.85 -2.56 -7.83
CA THR A 182 6.97 -3.03 -6.99
C THR A 182 7.95 -1.89 -6.68
N LEU A 183 8.31 -1.06 -7.66
CA LEU A 183 9.20 0.08 -7.45
C LEU A 183 8.62 1.06 -6.42
N LEU A 184 7.32 1.36 -6.52
CA LEU A 184 6.61 2.28 -5.62
C LEU A 184 6.62 1.78 -4.18
N HIS A 185 6.35 0.50 -3.95
CA HIS A 185 6.27 -0.02 -2.59
C HIS A 185 7.64 -0.33 -1.98
N VAL A 186 8.67 -0.57 -2.80
CA VAL A 186 10.06 -0.52 -2.32
C VAL A 186 10.42 0.90 -1.88
N PHE A 187 10.06 1.92 -2.66
CA PHE A 187 10.26 3.32 -2.29
C PHE A 187 9.55 3.68 -0.98
N GLU A 188 8.29 3.31 -0.84
CA GLU A 188 7.49 3.54 0.37
C GLU A 188 8.14 2.90 1.61
N ALA A 189 8.50 1.62 1.52
CA ALA A 189 9.14 0.88 2.59
C ALA A 189 10.51 1.48 2.99
N TYR A 190 11.29 1.89 2.00
CA TYR A 190 12.60 2.51 2.24
C TYR A 190 12.47 3.93 2.79
N THR A 191 11.44 4.67 2.41
CA THR A 191 11.14 5.98 3.01
C THR A 191 10.92 5.83 4.51
N GLU A 192 10.14 4.84 4.92
CA GLU A 192 9.90 4.58 6.34
C GLU A 192 11.15 4.06 7.05
N LEU A 193 11.88 3.13 6.44
CA LEU A 193 13.13 2.62 7.00
C LEU A 193 14.17 3.74 7.18
N TYR A 194 14.32 4.64 6.19
CA TYR A 194 15.22 5.78 6.31
C TYR A 194 14.77 6.73 7.41
N ARG A 195 13.47 7.03 7.48
CA ARG A 195 12.89 7.93 8.49
C ARG A 195 13.22 7.49 9.92
N VAL A 196 13.16 6.18 10.19
CA VAL A 196 13.39 5.66 11.55
C VAL A 196 14.85 5.29 11.84
N SER A 197 15.67 5.09 10.81
CA SER A 197 17.08 4.63 10.99
C SER A 197 18.14 5.69 10.70
N GLY A 198 17.84 6.65 9.82
CA GLY A 198 18.85 7.59 9.30
C GLY A 198 19.95 6.93 8.47
N ASP A 199 19.75 5.71 7.96
CA ASP A 199 20.81 4.96 7.25
C ASP A 199 21.08 5.56 5.87
N GLU A 200 22.29 6.05 5.67
CA GLU A 200 22.73 6.67 4.42
C GLU A 200 22.74 5.72 3.21
N LYS A 201 22.76 4.41 3.41
CA LYS A 201 22.63 3.46 2.30
C LYS A 201 21.18 3.48 1.78
N VAL A 202 20.22 3.52 2.69
CA VAL A 202 18.79 3.63 2.35
C VAL A 202 18.53 4.98 1.68
N ARG A 203 19.09 6.08 2.19
CA ARG A 203 18.99 7.41 1.57
C ARG A 203 19.46 7.41 0.11
N ARG A 204 20.65 6.88 -0.15
CA ARG A 204 21.17 6.80 -1.52
C ARG A 204 20.27 5.98 -2.44
N ARG A 205 19.67 4.93 -1.92
CA ARG A 205 18.74 4.11 -2.71
C ARG A 205 17.44 4.85 -3.02
N LEU A 206 16.89 5.59 -2.07
CA LEU A 206 15.72 6.44 -2.29
C LEU A 206 15.96 7.47 -3.40
N LEU A 207 17.11 8.13 -3.39
CA LEU A 207 17.48 9.09 -4.46
C LEU A 207 17.51 8.41 -5.83
N TRP A 208 18.13 7.22 -5.93
CA TRP A 208 18.16 6.45 -7.16
C TRP A 208 16.76 6.02 -7.61
N ILE A 209 15.88 5.58 -6.71
CA ILE A 209 14.50 5.22 -7.06
C ILE A 209 13.75 6.43 -7.61
N MET A 210 13.91 7.61 -7.02
CA MET A 210 13.29 8.84 -7.54
C MET A 210 13.77 9.20 -8.94
N ASP A 211 15.05 8.99 -9.24
CA ASP A 211 15.57 9.16 -10.61
C ASP A 211 14.93 8.16 -11.58
N VAL A 212 14.77 6.88 -11.17
CA VAL A 212 14.06 5.88 -11.99
C VAL A 212 12.61 6.29 -12.24
N PHE A 213 11.90 6.79 -11.23
CA PHE A 213 10.54 7.32 -11.42
C PHE A 213 10.51 8.45 -12.44
N ALA A 214 11.40 9.42 -12.30
CA ALA A 214 11.43 10.60 -13.17
C ALA A 214 11.82 10.28 -14.63
N GLU A 215 12.74 9.32 -14.83
CA GLU A 215 13.35 9.07 -16.13
C GLU A 215 12.80 7.86 -16.88
N LYS A 216 12.24 6.88 -16.16
CA LYS A 216 11.81 5.59 -16.74
C LYS A 216 10.31 5.33 -16.59
N VAL A 217 9.72 5.74 -15.47
CA VAL A 217 8.33 5.41 -15.13
C VAL A 217 7.38 6.53 -15.54
N TYR A 218 7.70 7.77 -15.21
CA TYR A 218 6.88 8.91 -15.59
C TYR A 218 6.98 9.22 -17.10
N ASN A 219 5.84 9.32 -17.75
CA ASN A 219 5.72 9.68 -19.16
C ASN A 219 5.16 11.10 -19.32
N PRO A 220 6.01 12.13 -19.56
CA PRO A 220 5.57 13.52 -19.65
C PRO A 220 4.68 13.84 -20.86
N LYS A 221 4.63 12.97 -21.87
CA LYS A 221 3.76 13.16 -23.04
C LYS A 221 2.34 12.67 -22.77
N LEU A 222 2.20 11.68 -21.92
CA LEU A 222 0.93 11.09 -21.54
C LEU A 222 0.43 11.59 -20.18
N HIS A 223 1.25 12.36 -19.45
CA HIS A 223 0.96 12.89 -18.13
C HIS A 223 0.56 11.79 -17.14
N ARG A 224 1.29 10.66 -17.15
CA ARG A 224 1.00 9.49 -16.34
C ARG A 224 2.25 8.65 -16.09
N GLN A 225 2.13 7.67 -15.22
CA GLN A 225 3.10 6.60 -15.11
C GLN A 225 2.82 5.50 -16.14
N GLU A 226 3.88 4.86 -16.63
CA GLU A 226 3.82 3.55 -17.26
C GLU A 226 3.90 2.47 -16.18
N VAL A 227 3.23 1.33 -16.38
CA VAL A 227 2.95 0.36 -15.31
C VAL A 227 3.79 -0.90 -15.42
N PHE A 228 3.85 -1.51 -16.63
CA PHE A 228 4.50 -2.78 -16.89
C PHE A 228 5.65 -2.63 -17.86
N PHE A 229 6.79 -3.21 -17.53
CA PHE A 229 8.03 -3.06 -18.29
C PHE A 229 8.70 -4.41 -18.56
N ASP A 230 9.44 -4.46 -19.67
CA ASP A 230 10.46 -5.47 -19.88
C ASP A 230 11.68 -5.22 -18.96
N LYS A 231 12.69 -6.09 -19.06
CA LYS A 231 13.93 -5.99 -18.26
C LYS A 231 14.72 -4.68 -18.45
N HIS A 232 14.46 -3.93 -19.54
CA HIS A 232 15.14 -2.68 -19.88
C HIS A 232 14.31 -1.43 -19.61
N TYR A 233 13.18 -1.54 -18.91
CA TYR A 233 12.17 -0.48 -18.73
C TYR A 233 11.51 0.00 -20.02
N ASN A 234 11.39 -0.85 -21.06
CA ASN A 234 10.49 -0.55 -22.15
C ASN A 234 9.06 -0.92 -21.74
N THR A 235 8.13 0.00 -21.94
CA THR A 235 6.69 -0.22 -21.65
C THR A 235 6.12 -1.32 -22.53
N ILE A 236 5.44 -2.30 -21.94
CA ILE A 236 4.88 -3.46 -22.64
C ILE A 236 3.36 -3.48 -22.69
N LEU A 237 2.68 -2.58 -21.98
CA LEU A 237 1.22 -2.44 -21.98
C LEU A 237 0.81 -0.98 -21.95
N ASN A 238 -0.16 -0.60 -22.79
CA ASN A 238 -0.78 0.71 -22.73
C ASN A 238 -1.88 0.72 -21.64
N LEU A 239 -1.46 0.89 -20.39
CA LEU A 239 -2.32 0.95 -19.22
C LEU A 239 -2.10 2.27 -18.48
N HIS A 240 -3.19 2.93 -18.07
CA HIS A 240 -3.18 4.05 -17.15
C HIS A 240 -3.86 3.62 -15.85
N SER A 241 -3.10 3.31 -14.82
CA SER A 241 -3.61 2.96 -13.51
C SER A 241 -3.87 4.22 -12.69
N TYR A 242 -5.12 4.62 -12.62
CA TYR A 242 -5.51 5.88 -11.99
C TYR A 242 -5.20 5.90 -10.49
N GLY A 243 -5.49 4.79 -9.81
CA GLY A 243 -5.20 4.66 -8.39
C GLY A 243 -3.70 4.76 -8.07
N HIS A 244 -2.85 4.12 -8.88
CA HIS A 244 -1.41 4.19 -8.64
C HIS A 244 -0.83 5.58 -8.95
N ASP A 245 -1.34 6.29 -9.96
CA ASP A 245 -0.85 7.64 -10.25
C ASP A 245 -1.12 8.59 -9.09
N ILE A 246 -2.33 8.56 -8.52
CA ILE A 246 -2.66 9.41 -7.39
C ILE A 246 -1.94 8.98 -6.11
N GLU A 247 -1.74 7.68 -5.89
CA GLU A 247 -0.95 7.14 -4.78
C GLU A 247 0.52 7.55 -4.88
N THR A 248 1.13 7.38 -6.05
CA THR A 248 2.52 7.78 -6.28
C THR A 248 2.75 9.27 -6.05
N ALA A 249 1.80 10.11 -6.46
CA ALA A 249 1.93 11.56 -6.29
C ALA A 249 2.17 11.95 -4.82
N TRP A 250 1.40 11.42 -3.89
CA TRP A 250 1.57 11.76 -2.49
C TRP A 250 2.69 10.97 -1.79
N LEU A 251 2.97 9.71 -2.21
CA LEU A 251 4.08 8.93 -1.65
C LEU A 251 5.43 9.55 -2.00
N ILE A 252 5.63 10.00 -3.23
CA ILE A 252 6.84 10.71 -3.64
C ILE A 252 6.98 12.02 -2.84
N ASP A 253 5.91 12.79 -2.68
CA ASP A 253 5.94 14.01 -1.88
C ASP A 253 6.29 13.74 -0.41
N ARG A 254 5.81 12.62 0.17
CA ARG A 254 6.22 12.15 1.50
C ARG A 254 7.70 11.82 1.54
N GLY A 255 8.22 11.13 0.53
CA GLY A 255 9.65 10.82 0.43
C GLY A 255 10.51 12.07 0.34
N CYS A 256 10.10 13.07 -0.45
CA CYS A 256 10.76 14.37 -0.52
C CYS A 256 10.83 15.05 0.85
N LYS A 257 9.73 15.04 1.59
CA LYS A 257 9.67 15.60 2.95
C LYS A 257 10.63 14.87 3.92
N VAL A 258 10.73 13.55 3.81
CA VAL A 258 11.61 12.74 4.67
C VAL A 258 13.09 12.93 4.31
N LEU A 259 13.40 13.10 3.02
CA LEU A 259 14.77 13.32 2.54
C LEU A 259 15.29 14.73 2.81
N ASP A 260 14.38 15.70 2.99
CA ASP A 260 14.68 17.12 3.27
C ASP A 260 15.70 17.72 2.29
N ASP A 261 15.48 17.48 1.00
CA ASP A 261 16.33 17.97 -0.10
C ASP A 261 15.50 18.92 -0.99
N PRO A 262 15.71 20.25 -0.92
CA PRO A 262 14.90 21.22 -1.65
C PRO A 262 14.99 21.12 -3.17
N GLU A 263 16.16 20.80 -3.73
CA GLU A 263 16.37 20.67 -5.17
C GLU A 263 15.65 19.45 -5.72
N LEU A 264 15.80 18.30 -5.04
CA LEU A 264 15.07 17.08 -5.34
C LEU A 264 13.55 17.31 -5.23
N THR A 265 13.13 17.99 -4.17
CA THR A 265 11.71 18.30 -3.93
C THR A 265 11.12 19.12 -5.08
N GLN A 266 11.83 20.14 -5.56
CA GLN A 266 11.37 20.95 -6.69
C GLN A 266 11.25 20.13 -7.99
N LYS A 267 12.23 19.25 -8.27
CA LYS A 267 12.21 18.32 -9.41
C LYS A 267 10.99 17.40 -9.35
N MET A 268 10.78 16.76 -8.21
CA MET A 268 9.72 15.76 -8.06
C MET A 268 8.32 16.38 -8.00
N TYR A 269 8.16 17.58 -7.42
CA TYR A 269 6.87 18.28 -7.39
C TYR A 269 6.32 18.61 -8.78
N ALA A 270 7.17 18.82 -9.76
CA ALA A 270 6.70 19.03 -11.13
C ALA A 270 5.96 17.77 -11.65
N ILE A 271 6.45 16.58 -11.29
CA ILE A 271 5.85 15.29 -11.67
C ILE A 271 4.58 15.01 -10.85
N THR A 272 4.65 15.15 -9.53
CA THR A 272 3.52 14.81 -8.65
C THR A 272 2.31 15.72 -8.85
N ARG A 273 2.52 17.01 -9.15
CA ARG A 273 1.44 17.93 -9.55
C ARG A 273 0.80 17.55 -10.87
N ASP A 274 1.62 17.14 -11.85
CA ASP A 274 1.12 16.74 -13.15
C ASP A 274 0.27 15.48 -13.05
N LEU A 275 0.72 14.47 -12.30
CA LEU A 275 -0.05 13.26 -12.01
C LEU A 275 -1.39 13.60 -11.33
N THR A 276 -1.38 14.41 -10.27
CA THR A 276 -2.61 14.81 -9.56
C THR A 276 -3.57 15.54 -10.46
N ALA A 277 -3.08 16.50 -11.25
CA ALA A 277 -3.91 17.28 -12.18
C ALA A 277 -4.51 16.40 -13.28
N GLN A 278 -3.73 15.45 -13.82
CA GLN A 278 -4.21 14.55 -14.84
C GLN A 278 -5.29 13.61 -14.29
N ILE A 279 -5.09 13.04 -13.11
CA ILE A 279 -6.10 12.16 -12.48
C ILE A 279 -7.39 12.91 -12.18
N TYR A 280 -7.32 14.13 -11.66
CA TYR A 280 -8.49 14.96 -11.47
C TYR A 280 -9.26 15.17 -12.77
N LYS A 281 -8.56 15.38 -13.88
CA LYS A 281 -9.14 15.69 -15.19
C LYS A 281 -9.76 14.48 -15.89
N VAL A 282 -9.12 13.28 -15.81
CA VAL A 282 -9.48 12.15 -16.68
C VAL A 282 -10.19 11.00 -15.95
N ALA A 283 -10.08 10.92 -14.62
CA ALA A 283 -10.54 9.77 -13.85
C ALA A 283 -11.58 10.12 -12.77
N PHE A 284 -11.57 11.37 -12.26
CA PHE A 284 -12.54 11.82 -11.27
C PHE A 284 -13.80 12.34 -11.96
N ASP A 285 -14.94 11.70 -11.69
CA ASP A 285 -16.20 12.02 -12.34
C ASP A 285 -17.07 13.09 -11.61
N GLY A 286 -16.51 13.68 -10.56
CA GLY A 286 -17.17 14.68 -9.73
C GLY A 286 -17.66 14.15 -8.38
N HIS A 287 -17.54 12.83 -8.13
CA HIS A 287 -17.85 12.21 -6.84
C HIS A 287 -16.92 11.06 -6.46
N SER A 288 -16.31 10.35 -7.43
CA SER A 288 -15.44 9.19 -7.17
C SER A 288 -14.49 8.91 -8.32
N LEU A 289 -13.45 8.10 -8.08
CA LEU A 289 -12.43 7.80 -9.07
C LEU A 289 -12.68 6.46 -9.77
N ALA A 290 -12.61 6.45 -11.11
CA ALA A 290 -12.56 5.21 -11.91
C ALA A 290 -11.27 4.43 -11.62
N ASN A 291 -11.25 3.12 -11.88
CA ASN A 291 -10.12 2.26 -11.55
C ASN A 291 -8.89 2.51 -12.44
N GLU A 292 -9.07 2.35 -13.76
CA GLU A 292 -7.96 2.37 -14.72
C GLU A 292 -8.46 2.54 -16.16
N CYS A 293 -7.54 2.77 -17.10
CA CYS A 293 -7.82 2.75 -18.53
C CYS A 293 -6.84 1.78 -19.24
N ASP A 294 -7.34 0.63 -19.66
CA ASP A 294 -6.57 -0.37 -20.41
C ASP A 294 -6.83 -0.21 -21.91
N ARG A 295 -5.78 0.10 -22.67
CA ARG A 295 -5.83 0.24 -24.15
C ARG A 295 -7.00 1.12 -24.65
N GLY A 296 -7.30 2.19 -23.88
CA GLY A 296 -8.36 3.16 -24.20
C GLY A 296 -9.75 2.78 -23.66
N VAL A 297 -9.90 1.66 -22.97
CA VAL A 297 -11.14 1.23 -22.33
C VAL A 297 -11.07 1.53 -20.84
N VAL A 298 -11.98 2.40 -20.36
CA VAL A 298 -12.02 2.76 -18.94
C VAL A 298 -12.77 1.69 -18.14
N ASN A 299 -12.10 1.14 -17.14
CA ASN A 299 -12.73 0.34 -16.10
C ASN A 299 -13.35 1.30 -15.07
N VAL A 300 -14.66 1.39 -15.07
CA VAL A 300 -15.42 2.34 -14.24
C VAL A 300 -15.72 1.84 -12.82
N HIS A 301 -15.28 0.66 -12.45
CA HIS A 301 -15.44 0.16 -11.09
C HIS A 301 -14.77 1.09 -10.06
N ARG A 302 -15.36 1.15 -8.88
CA ARG A 302 -14.83 1.90 -7.74
C ARG A 302 -14.18 0.94 -6.76
N VAL A 303 -12.92 0.61 -7.04
CA VAL A 303 -12.13 -0.31 -6.20
C VAL A 303 -11.73 0.39 -4.90
N TRP A 304 -11.94 -0.25 -3.79
CA TRP A 304 -11.80 0.28 -2.42
C TRP A 304 -10.49 1.04 -2.16
N TRP A 305 -9.35 0.48 -2.59
CA TRP A 305 -8.05 1.10 -2.36
C TRP A 305 -7.85 2.36 -3.21
N VAL A 306 -8.34 2.36 -4.44
CA VAL A 306 -8.29 3.52 -5.33
C VAL A 306 -9.03 4.70 -4.71
N GLN A 307 -10.22 4.46 -4.14
CA GLN A 307 -10.99 5.52 -3.47
C GLN A 307 -10.24 6.05 -2.24
N ALA A 308 -9.65 5.18 -1.43
CA ALA A 308 -8.86 5.59 -0.26
C ALA A 308 -7.66 6.47 -0.66
N GLU A 309 -6.89 6.05 -1.67
CA GLU A 309 -5.72 6.80 -2.15
C GLU A 309 -6.11 8.14 -2.79
N THR A 310 -7.28 8.20 -3.40
CA THR A 310 -7.81 9.43 -3.99
C THR A 310 -8.05 10.52 -2.95
N VAL A 311 -8.60 10.19 -1.79
CA VAL A 311 -8.77 11.16 -0.68
C VAL A 311 -7.42 11.74 -0.26
N ILE A 312 -6.40 10.87 -0.05
CA ILE A 312 -5.06 11.32 0.36
C ILE A 312 -4.41 12.17 -0.72
N GLY A 313 -4.47 11.71 -1.97
CA GLY A 313 -3.80 12.36 -3.09
C GLY A 313 -4.38 13.75 -3.39
N PHE A 314 -5.70 13.92 -3.35
CA PHE A 314 -6.30 15.24 -3.51
C PHE A 314 -6.04 16.16 -2.33
N LEU A 315 -6.04 15.67 -1.09
CA LEU A 315 -5.60 16.47 0.05
C LEU A 315 -4.14 16.90 -0.09
N ASN A 316 -3.26 16.00 -0.53
CA ASN A 316 -1.86 16.32 -0.80
C ASN A 316 -1.73 17.37 -1.93
N GLY A 317 -2.52 17.26 -2.98
CA GLY A 317 -2.58 18.26 -4.05
C GLY A 317 -3.01 19.63 -3.55
N TYR A 318 -4.03 19.69 -2.71
CA TYR A 318 -4.48 20.94 -2.07
C TYR A 318 -3.43 21.55 -1.15
N GLU A 319 -2.72 20.73 -0.35
CA GLU A 319 -1.62 21.23 0.49
C GLU A 319 -0.48 21.88 -0.31
N LYS A 320 -0.24 21.40 -1.53
CA LYS A 320 0.80 21.93 -2.43
C LYS A 320 0.36 23.15 -3.23
N GLU A 321 -0.91 23.20 -3.58
CA GLU A 321 -1.53 24.26 -4.41
C GLU A 321 -2.84 24.72 -3.74
N PRO A 322 -2.78 25.47 -2.63
CA PRO A 322 -3.98 25.84 -1.83
C PRO A 322 -4.98 26.73 -2.59
N GLU A 323 -4.56 27.36 -3.69
CA GLU A 323 -5.43 28.10 -4.60
C GLU A 323 -6.35 27.19 -5.42
N LYS A 324 -6.00 25.89 -5.57
CA LYS A 324 -6.82 24.88 -6.25
C LYS A 324 -7.79 24.22 -5.25
N THR A 325 -8.77 24.99 -4.81
CA THR A 325 -9.79 24.52 -3.83
C THR A 325 -10.59 23.32 -4.32
N GLU A 326 -10.64 23.10 -5.64
CA GLU A 326 -11.27 21.94 -6.26
C GLU A 326 -10.69 20.59 -5.79
N TYR A 327 -9.43 20.53 -5.37
CA TYR A 327 -8.86 19.31 -4.82
C TYR A 327 -9.40 18.99 -3.43
N LEU A 328 -9.57 20.00 -2.57
CA LEU A 328 -10.22 19.82 -1.27
C LEU A 328 -11.68 19.36 -1.45
N GLU A 329 -12.42 20.01 -2.35
CA GLU A 329 -13.80 19.64 -2.66
C GLU A 329 -13.89 18.22 -3.22
N ALA A 330 -12.91 17.80 -4.05
CA ALA A 330 -12.85 16.45 -4.58
C ALA A 330 -12.59 15.42 -3.48
N ALA A 331 -11.66 15.68 -2.55
CA ALA A 331 -11.43 14.82 -1.40
C ALA A 331 -12.66 14.67 -0.50
N GLU A 332 -13.42 15.76 -0.28
CA GLU A 332 -14.66 15.72 0.50
C GLU A 332 -15.78 14.93 -0.20
N LYS A 333 -15.90 15.05 -1.52
CA LYS A 333 -16.87 14.29 -2.34
C LYS A 333 -16.50 12.80 -2.39
N GLU A 334 -15.22 12.49 -2.57
CA GLU A 334 -14.70 11.13 -2.54
C GLU A 334 -14.97 10.46 -1.18
N TRP A 335 -14.71 11.16 -0.08
CA TRP A 335 -15.08 10.67 1.24
C TRP A 335 -16.58 10.45 1.40
N ALA A 336 -17.40 11.34 0.88
CA ALA A 336 -18.86 11.17 0.91
C ALA A 336 -19.29 9.89 0.17
N PHE A 337 -18.69 9.63 -1.01
CA PHE A 337 -18.94 8.42 -1.77
C PHE A 337 -18.49 7.17 -1.01
N ILE A 338 -17.27 7.18 -0.44
CA ILE A 338 -16.76 6.08 0.39
C ILE A 338 -17.71 5.80 1.55
N ARG A 339 -18.09 6.83 2.31
CA ARG A 339 -18.97 6.71 3.49
C ARG A 339 -20.31 6.11 3.15
N ASP A 340 -20.89 6.53 2.02
CA ASP A 340 -22.27 6.19 1.68
C ASP A 340 -22.38 4.86 0.91
N HIS A 341 -21.33 4.45 0.16
CA HIS A 341 -21.37 3.36 -0.80
C HIS A 341 -20.29 2.28 -0.61
N VAL A 342 -19.04 2.65 -0.27
CA VAL A 342 -17.94 1.69 -0.18
C VAL A 342 -17.84 1.02 1.19
N ILE A 343 -18.17 1.75 2.26
CA ILE A 343 -18.24 1.18 3.61
C ILE A 343 -19.47 0.26 3.70
N ASP A 344 -19.22 -1.01 3.94
CA ASP A 344 -20.29 -1.98 4.17
C ASP A 344 -20.93 -1.77 5.55
N LYS A 345 -22.23 -1.49 5.57
CA LYS A 345 -22.96 -1.18 6.80
C LYS A 345 -23.45 -2.44 7.54
N ARG A 346 -23.22 -3.64 7.00
CA ARG A 346 -23.61 -4.88 7.66
C ARG A 346 -22.76 -5.08 8.95
N PRO A 347 -23.37 -5.50 10.07
CA PRO A 347 -22.63 -5.79 11.30
C PRO A 347 -21.53 -6.84 11.07
N GLY A 348 -20.32 -6.57 11.51
CA GLY A 348 -19.17 -7.47 11.35
C GLY A 348 -18.52 -7.41 9.97
N SER A 349 -18.82 -6.40 9.16
CA SER A 349 -18.19 -6.12 7.89
C SER A 349 -17.23 -4.92 7.98
N GLU A 350 -16.57 -4.64 6.86
CA GLU A 350 -15.60 -3.56 6.70
C GLU A 350 -15.95 -2.76 5.43
N TRP A 351 -15.08 -2.59 4.45
CA TRP A 351 -15.40 -2.01 3.16
C TRP A 351 -15.69 -3.11 2.13
N PHE A 352 -16.59 -2.84 1.17
CA PHE A 352 -16.67 -3.68 -0.01
C PHE A 352 -15.36 -3.65 -0.80
N TRP A 353 -15.06 -4.72 -1.53
CA TRP A 353 -13.91 -4.74 -2.43
C TRP A 353 -14.04 -3.70 -3.55
N GLU A 354 -15.20 -3.67 -4.17
CA GLU A 354 -15.52 -2.74 -5.24
C GLU A 354 -17.04 -2.50 -5.33
N VAL A 355 -17.39 -1.35 -5.84
CA VAL A 355 -18.78 -0.98 -6.18
C VAL A 355 -18.83 -0.44 -7.60
N ASP A 356 -20.02 -0.42 -8.21
CA ASP A 356 -20.24 0.28 -9.49
C ASP A 356 -20.24 1.81 -9.30
N PRO A 357 -20.31 2.61 -10.38
CA PRO A 357 -20.37 4.07 -10.25
C PRO A 357 -21.57 4.59 -9.48
N GLU A 358 -22.66 3.84 -9.42
CA GLU A 358 -23.88 4.14 -8.67
C GLU A 358 -23.78 3.73 -7.19
N GLY A 359 -22.69 3.04 -6.80
CA GLY A 359 -22.43 2.62 -5.43
C GLY A 359 -23.00 1.25 -5.05
N ASN A 360 -23.39 0.42 -6.00
CA ASN A 360 -23.88 -0.93 -5.74
C ASN A 360 -22.68 -1.89 -5.64
N PRO A 361 -22.56 -2.71 -4.55
CA PRO A 361 -21.46 -3.64 -4.39
C PRO A 361 -21.56 -4.83 -5.36
N TYR A 362 -20.40 -5.36 -5.74
CA TYR A 362 -20.30 -6.59 -6.52
C TYR A 362 -20.32 -7.81 -5.60
N PRO A 363 -21.40 -8.63 -5.61
CA PRO A 363 -21.47 -9.86 -4.84
C PRO A 363 -20.36 -10.84 -5.27
N GLY A 364 -19.81 -11.59 -4.32
CA GLY A 364 -18.79 -12.61 -4.58
C GLY A 364 -17.34 -12.14 -4.41
N ARG A 365 -17.10 -10.84 -4.25
CA ARG A 365 -15.78 -10.34 -3.81
C ARG A 365 -15.66 -10.45 -2.29
N PRO A 366 -14.57 -11.00 -1.77
CA PRO A 366 -14.40 -11.18 -0.32
C PRO A 366 -14.23 -9.84 0.40
N ILE A 367 -14.58 -9.81 1.68
CA ILE A 367 -14.35 -8.66 2.57
C ILE A 367 -12.90 -8.65 3.05
N VAL A 368 -12.32 -9.82 3.28
CA VAL A 368 -10.90 -10.00 3.62
C VAL A 368 -10.29 -11.07 2.73
N GLU A 369 -9.14 -10.77 2.17
CA GLU A 369 -8.29 -11.71 1.45
C GLU A 369 -6.84 -11.19 1.46
N PRO A 370 -5.84 -11.90 0.91
CA PRO A 370 -4.42 -11.50 1.03
C PRO A 370 -4.10 -10.06 0.63
N TRP A 371 -4.84 -9.48 -0.31
CA TRP A 371 -4.65 -8.09 -0.77
C TRP A 371 -5.51 -7.08 -0.04
N LYS A 372 -6.74 -7.45 0.33
CA LYS A 372 -7.69 -6.55 0.97
C LYS A 372 -7.56 -6.60 2.50
N CYS A 373 -6.99 -5.55 3.04
CA CYS A 373 -6.57 -5.40 4.44
C CYS A 373 -6.63 -3.93 4.86
N PRO A 374 -6.35 -3.57 6.13
CA PRO A 374 -6.51 -2.19 6.62
C PRO A 374 -5.37 -1.25 6.18
N TYR A 375 -4.65 -1.59 5.12
CA TYR A 375 -3.52 -0.79 4.66
C TYR A 375 -4.01 0.51 4.02
N HIS A 376 -4.75 0.49 2.93
CA HIS A 376 -5.17 1.69 2.22
C HIS A 376 -6.22 2.51 2.98
N ASN A 377 -7.29 1.88 3.44
CA ASN A 377 -8.37 2.58 4.15
C ASN A 377 -7.97 3.04 5.55
N GLY A 378 -7.20 2.23 6.27
CA GLY A 378 -6.61 2.64 7.54
C GLY A 378 -5.60 3.76 7.37
N ARG A 379 -4.74 3.67 6.33
CA ARG A 379 -3.79 4.72 5.95
C ARG A 379 -4.52 6.03 5.62
N MET A 380 -5.54 5.98 4.80
CA MET A 380 -6.37 7.14 4.47
C MET A 380 -6.90 7.82 5.74
N CYS A 381 -7.46 7.04 6.66
CA CYS A 381 -7.95 7.62 7.90
C CYS A 381 -6.84 8.30 8.71
N MET A 382 -5.70 7.65 8.86
CA MET A 382 -4.58 8.19 9.64
C MET A 382 -3.95 9.42 8.98
N GLU A 383 -3.75 9.41 7.66
CA GLU A 383 -3.23 10.54 6.89
C GLU A 383 -4.17 11.76 6.98
N VAL A 384 -5.48 11.57 6.85
CA VAL A 384 -6.45 12.66 7.01
C VAL A 384 -6.38 13.28 8.41
N LEU A 385 -6.25 12.45 9.45
CA LEU A 385 -6.15 12.95 10.83
C LEU A 385 -4.87 13.74 11.10
N GLN A 386 -3.79 13.41 10.40
CA GLN A 386 -2.51 14.11 10.51
C GLN A 386 -2.47 15.42 9.67
N ARG A 387 -3.10 15.42 8.50
CA ARG A 387 -3.10 16.55 7.55
C ARG A 387 -4.11 17.64 7.92
N ILE A 388 -5.27 17.26 8.39
CA ILE A 388 -6.32 18.22 8.76
C ILE A 388 -6.28 18.44 10.28
N PRO A 389 -5.90 19.63 10.77
CA PRO A 389 -5.85 19.91 12.19
C PRO A 389 -7.24 19.77 12.86
N GLY A 390 -7.25 19.39 14.15
CA GLY A 390 -8.45 19.19 14.95
C GLY A 390 -9.09 20.50 15.44
#